data_543500ea7d1af259a0ee011702a23dde
#
_entry.id   543500ea7d1af259a0ee011702a23dde
#
_cell.length_a   1.000
_cell.length_b   1.000
_cell.length_c   1.000
_cell.angle_alpha   90.00
_cell.angle_beta   90.00
_cell.angle_gamma   90.00
#
_symmetry.space_group_name_H-M   'P 1'
#
loop_
_entity.id
_entity.type
_entity.pdbx_description
1 polymer ?
#
loop_
_entity_poly.entity_id
_entity_poly.type
_entity_poly.pdbx_seq_one_letter_code
_entity_poly.pdbx_strand_id
1 'polypeptide(L)'
;MRVQALSAKGGGALEDIMSLTPIGGPFSDRSGRKVTTATLRELKLSHSPITCITAYDYAAARLVDQAGVEIVLVGDSLAQTMLGYENTLSVTVDEMLHHVKAVRRALKNALLVADMPFGSYHIDTKDAVANATRFVKEGGAEVLKIEGGEKRADLIRHIIDAEIPVAGHIGLTPQSVNVMGGYKVQGKNLGGIEQLMRDALALDHAGVACLFIEGIPREVAGMITAEVSAPTIGIGAGPECDGQVLVFHDVLNLTFGPPAKFVRRYGDAAALISQAVQAFRADVRSHQYPSDEESYHLPKETKAALETVLERKRAMRR
;
A
#
# COMPACT_ATOMS: atom_id res chain seq x y z
N MET A 1 -6.87 56.90 11.73
CA MET A 1 -7.42 55.54 11.71
C MET A 1 -6.24 54.58 11.89
N ARG A 2 -6.19 53.90 13.05
CA ARG A 2 -5.11 52.94 13.40
C ARG A 2 -5.43 51.59 12.75
N VAL A 3 -4.51 51.09 11.94
CA VAL A 3 -4.53 49.71 11.45
C VAL A 3 -3.93 48.81 12.57
N GLN A 4 -4.74 47.99 13.17
CA GLN A 4 -4.31 46.96 14.13
C GLN A 4 -3.61 45.86 13.38
N ALA A 5 -2.37 45.57 13.79
CA ALA A 5 -1.63 44.37 13.39
C ALA A 5 -2.29 43.15 14.00
N LEU A 6 -2.75 42.22 13.15
CA LEU A 6 -3.20 40.87 13.55
C LEU A 6 -1.94 40.04 13.79
N SER A 7 -1.69 39.74 15.04
CA SER A 7 -0.71 38.77 15.51
C SER A 7 -1.11 37.37 15.00
N ALA A 8 -0.30 36.78 14.14
CA ALA A 8 -0.44 35.40 13.70
C ALA A 8 -0.08 34.45 14.87
N LYS A 9 -1.09 33.95 15.56
CA LYS A 9 -0.94 32.76 16.42
C LYS A 9 -1.02 31.52 15.52
N GLY A 10 0.11 31.09 14.98
CA GLY A 10 0.26 29.89 14.16
C GLY A 10 0.85 28.70 14.92
N GLY A 11 0.67 28.60 16.25
CA GLY A 11 1.21 27.50 17.05
C GLY A 11 0.28 26.31 17.26
N GLY A 12 -1.03 26.43 17.00
CA GLY A 12 -2.00 25.41 17.39
C GLY A 12 -2.14 24.22 16.43
N ALA A 13 -1.82 24.40 15.15
CA ALA A 13 -2.07 23.36 14.13
C ALA A 13 -1.06 22.18 14.15
N LEU A 14 0.16 22.41 14.64
CA LEU A 14 1.18 21.35 14.78
C LEU A 14 1.02 20.59 16.10
N GLU A 15 0.58 21.24 17.16
CA GLU A 15 0.31 20.59 18.46
C GLU A 15 -0.96 19.71 18.39
N ASP A 16 -1.98 20.09 17.62
CA ASP A 16 -3.18 19.27 17.40
C ASP A 16 -2.93 18.05 16.54
N ILE A 17 -1.92 18.08 15.66
CA ILE A 17 -1.50 16.89 14.88
C ILE A 17 -0.66 15.93 15.75
N MET A 18 0.05 16.43 16.76
CA MET A 18 0.80 15.60 17.70
C MET A 18 -0.04 15.01 18.83
N SER A 19 -1.30 15.41 18.96
CA SER A 19 -2.28 14.84 19.88
C SER A 19 -3.03 13.63 19.32
N LEU A 20 -2.58 13.09 18.17
CA LEU A 20 -2.93 11.73 17.80
C LEU A 20 -2.41 10.82 18.91
N THR A 21 -3.34 10.21 19.64
CA THR A 21 -3.11 9.22 20.71
C THR A 21 -1.88 8.39 20.35
N PRO A 22 -0.90 8.21 21.26
CA PRO A 22 0.20 7.31 20.98
C PRO A 22 -0.40 6.01 20.47
N ILE A 23 0.09 5.52 19.33
CA ILE A 23 -0.33 4.24 18.77
C ILE A 23 0.23 3.14 19.69
N GLY A 24 -0.32 3.10 20.89
CA GLY A 24 -0.16 2.11 21.93
C GLY A 24 -1.49 1.38 22.08
N GLY A 25 -1.92 0.70 20.99
CA GLY A 25 -2.99 -0.27 21.06
C GLY A 25 -2.48 -1.61 21.58
N PRO A 26 -3.37 -2.55 21.94
CA PRO A 26 -3.01 -3.86 22.48
C PRO A 26 -2.12 -4.73 21.58
N PHE A 27 -1.75 -4.23 20.40
CA PHE A 27 -0.88 -4.89 19.41
C PHE A 27 0.60 -4.45 19.46
N SER A 28 0.97 -3.49 20.33
CA SER A 28 2.37 -3.07 20.51
C SER A 28 3.26 -4.19 21.08
N ASP A 29 2.66 -5.26 21.59
CA ASP A 29 3.37 -6.38 22.22
C ASP A 29 3.74 -7.51 21.22
N ARG A 30 3.41 -7.37 19.93
CA ARG A 30 3.92 -8.25 18.87
C ARG A 30 5.32 -7.83 18.36
N SER A 31 6.02 -7.02 19.11
CA SER A 31 7.36 -6.58 18.78
C SER A 31 8.28 -7.79 18.58
N GLY A 32 8.56 -8.10 17.31
CA GLY A 32 9.57 -9.05 16.91
C GLY A 32 9.10 -10.40 16.35
N ARG A 33 7.80 -10.75 16.36
CA ARG A 33 7.35 -12.00 15.72
C ARG A 33 6.91 -11.74 14.28
N LYS A 34 7.58 -12.40 13.34
CA LYS A 34 7.23 -12.39 11.92
C LYS A 34 5.83 -13.00 11.70
N VAL A 35 4.97 -12.28 11.00
CA VAL A 35 3.66 -12.77 10.55
C VAL A 35 3.86 -13.73 9.37
N THR A 36 3.19 -14.88 9.43
CA THR A 36 3.23 -15.93 8.43
C THR A 36 1.81 -16.34 8.02
N THR A 37 1.66 -17.19 7.01
CA THR A 37 0.36 -17.77 6.64
C THR A 37 -0.28 -18.56 7.78
N ALA A 38 0.51 -19.22 8.63
CA ALA A 38 0.03 -19.89 9.84
C ALA A 38 -0.54 -18.87 10.85
N THR A 39 0.13 -17.72 11.02
CA THR A 39 -0.37 -16.65 11.89
C THR A 39 -1.74 -16.13 11.44
N LEU A 40 -1.99 -16.00 10.12
CA LEU A 40 -3.30 -15.56 9.62
C LEU A 40 -4.41 -16.57 9.99
N ARG A 41 -4.12 -17.85 9.91
CA ARG A 41 -5.07 -18.94 10.33
C ARG A 41 -5.34 -18.89 11.83
N GLU A 42 -4.29 -18.70 12.66
CA GLU A 42 -4.44 -18.52 14.11
C GLU A 42 -5.33 -17.31 14.43
N LEU A 43 -5.20 -16.20 13.70
CA LEU A 43 -6.01 -15.01 13.88
C LEU A 43 -7.48 -15.25 13.53
N LYS A 44 -7.77 -15.93 12.41
CA LYS A 44 -9.14 -16.34 12.07
C LYS A 44 -9.75 -17.20 13.18
N LEU A 45 -9.04 -18.24 13.62
CA LEU A 45 -9.53 -19.15 14.65
C LEU A 45 -9.77 -18.46 16.01
N SER A 46 -8.99 -17.44 16.32
CA SER A 46 -9.16 -16.64 17.55
C SER A 46 -10.10 -15.45 17.37
N HIS A 47 -10.72 -15.27 16.20
CA HIS A 47 -11.55 -14.12 15.85
C HIS A 47 -10.83 -12.77 16.06
N SER A 48 -9.51 -12.76 15.88
CA SER A 48 -8.69 -11.55 15.96
C SER A 48 -8.61 -10.89 14.60
N PRO A 49 -9.01 -9.60 14.46
CA PRO A 49 -9.03 -8.93 13.18
C PRO A 49 -7.64 -8.84 12.52
N ILE A 50 -7.59 -9.06 11.21
CA ILE A 50 -6.38 -8.97 10.38
C ILE A 50 -6.38 -7.60 9.67
N THR A 51 -5.29 -6.84 9.81
CA THR A 51 -5.13 -5.59 9.08
C THR A 51 -4.20 -5.77 7.89
N CYS A 52 -4.60 -5.21 6.75
CA CYS A 52 -3.82 -5.20 5.54
C CYS A 52 -3.78 -3.77 4.97
N ILE A 53 -2.59 -3.30 4.61
CA ILE A 53 -2.41 -2.01 3.93
C ILE A 53 -1.48 -2.22 2.73
N THR A 54 -1.75 -1.54 1.62
CA THR A 54 -0.81 -1.56 0.50
C THR A 54 0.42 -0.71 0.80
N ALA A 55 1.56 -1.07 0.22
CA ALA A 55 2.74 -0.22 0.17
C ALA A 55 3.52 -0.48 -1.12
N TYR A 56 4.20 0.55 -1.64
CA TYR A 56 4.82 0.45 -2.96
C TYR A 56 6.28 0.91 -2.98
N ASP A 57 6.79 1.45 -1.87
CA ASP A 57 8.17 1.89 -1.71
C ASP A 57 8.72 1.56 -0.31
N TYR A 58 10.01 1.80 -0.13
CA TYR A 58 10.71 1.50 1.11
C TYR A 58 10.19 2.31 2.30
N ALA A 59 9.93 3.61 2.12
CA ALA A 59 9.56 4.50 3.22
C ALA A 59 8.14 4.21 3.71
N ALA A 60 7.17 4.11 2.79
CA ALA A 60 5.80 3.75 3.10
C ALA A 60 5.73 2.36 3.78
N ALA A 61 6.41 1.36 3.20
CA ALA A 61 6.42 0.01 3.74
C ALA A 61 7.01 -0.06 5.16
N ARG A 62 8.07 0.71 5.43
CA ARG A 62 8.67 0.78 6.76
C ARG A 62 7.71 1.38 7.81
N LEU A 63 7.01 2.45 7.46
CA LEU A 63 6.02 3.07 8.34
C LEU A 63 4.84 2.13 8.61
N VAL A 64 4.36 1.43 7.58
CA VAL A 64 3.26 0.45 7.70
C VAL A 64 3.67 -0.74 8.56
N ASP A 65 4.87 -1.30 8.38
CA ASP A 65 5.40 -2.40 9.21
C ASP A 65 5.56 -1.98 10.67
N GLN A 66 6.06 -0.75 10.92
CA GLN A 66 6.18 -0.18 12.26
C GLN A 66 4.82 0.07 12.94
N ALA A 67 3.78 0.36 12.16
CA ALA A 67 2.41 0.48 12.65
C ALA A 67 1.80 -0.84 13.12
N GLY A 68 2.45 -1.98 12.81
CA GLY A 68 2.08 -3.29 13.34
C GLY A 68 0.98 -4.00 12.55
N VAL A 69 0.76 -3.65 11.27
CA VAL A 69 -0.19 -4.37 10.41
C VAL A 69 0.29 -5.80 10.14
N GLU A 70 -0.64 -6.72 9.95
CA GLU A 70 -0.32 -8.12 9.71
C GLU A 70 0.14 -8.37 8.27
N ILE A 71 -0.45 -7.69 7.29
CA ILE A 71 -0.18 -7.89 5.86
C ILE A 71 0.21 -6.57 5.22
N VAL A 72 1.30 -6.58 4.48
CA VAL A 72 1.63 -5.53 3.52
C VAL A 72 1.46 -6.07 2.11
N LEU A 73 0.59 -5.42 1.34
CA LEU A 73 0.26 -5.80 -0.03
C LEU A 73 0.98 -4.87 -1.02
N VAL A 74 1.80 -5.43 -1.90
CA VAL A 74 2.20 -4.75 -3.14
C VAL A 74 1.16 -5.06 -4.20
N GLY A 75 0.09 -4.25 -4.21
CA GLY A 75 -1.02 -4.41 -5.13
C GLY A 75 -0.71 -3.82 -6.51
N ASP A 76 -1.32 -4.38 -7.56
CA ASP A 76 -1.25 -3.82 -8.92
C ASP A 76 -1.97 -2.45 -9.05
N SER A 77 -2.71 -2.05 -8.01
CA SER A 77 -3.20 -0.67 -7.82
C SER A 77 -2.09 0.39 -7.86
N LEU A 78 -0.80 -0.01 -7.70
CA LEU A 78 0.35 0.87 -7.94
C LEU A 78 0.35 1.45 -9.36
N ALA A 79 -0.22 0.75 -10.34
CA ALA A 79 -0.39 1.24 -11.69
C ALA A 79 -1.06 2.62 -11.71
N GLN A 80 -2.14 2.77 -10.95
CA GLN A 80 -2.90 4.01 -10.87
C GLN A 80 -2.30 5.00 -9.86
N THR A 81 -1.93 4.53 -8.67
CA THR A 81 -1.54 5.40 -7.55
C THR A 81 -0.08 5.88 -7.60
N MET A 82 0.81 5.09 -8.19
CA MET A 82 2.24 5.40 -8.28
C MET A 82 2.71 5.74 -9.69
N LEU A 83 2.18 5.01 -10.69
CA LEU A 83 2.64 5.15 -12.08
C LEU A 83 1.73 6.05 -12.92
N GLY A 84 0.51 6.39 -12.42
CA GLY A 84 -0.43 7.26 -13.11
C GLY A 84 -1.09 6.62 -14.33
N TYR A 85 -1.10 5.28 -14.41
CA TYR A 85 -1.82 4.55 -15.46
C TYR A 85 -3.34 4.66 -15.25
N GLU A 86 -4.09 4.53 -16.32
CA GLU A 86 -5.55 4.62 -16.27
C GLU A 86 -6.20 3.47 -15.47
N ASN A 87 -5.60 2.28 -15.55
CA ASN A 87 -6.08 1.07 -14.87
C ASN A 87 -4.90 0.13 -14.54
N THR A 88 -5.21 -1.04 -13.96
CA THR A 88 -4.19 -2.02 -13.53
C THR A 88 -3.68 -2.92 -14.66
N LEU A 89 -4.26 -2.86 -15.88
CA LEU A 89 -3.94 -3.80 -16.96
C LEU A 89 -2.54 -3.59 -17.55
N SER A 90 -2.03 -2.36 -17.51
CA SER A 90 -0.79 -1.99 -18.19
C SER A 90 0.47 -2.32 -17.39
N VAL A 91 0.35 -2.56 -16.07
CA VAL A 91 1.52 -2.81 -15.22
C VAL A 91 2.13 -4.18 -15.53
N THR A 92 3.44 -4.20 -15.69
CA THR A 92 4.21 -5.39 -16.05
C THR A 92 4.73 -6.14 -14.82
N VAL A 93 5.16 -7.39 -15.02
CA VAL A 93 5.85 -8.19 -13.99
C VAL A 93 7.12 -7.47 -13.48
N ASP A 94 7.87 -6.82 -14.37
CA ASP A 94 9.12 -6.15 -14.00
C ASP A 94 8.88 -4.88 -13.16
N GLU A 95 7.84 -4.10 -13.48
CA GLU A 95 7.42 -2.97 -12.64
C GLU A 95 6.94 -3.44 -11.27
N MET A 96 6.11 -4.48 -11.22
CA MET A 96 5.69 -5.06 -9.94
C MET A 96 6.90 -5.52 -9.12
N LEU A 97 7.85 -6.25 -9.72
CA LEU A 97 9.07 -6.72 -9.06
C LEU A 97 9.93 -5.57 -8.55
N HIS A 98 10.01 -4.45 -9.26
CA HIS A 98 10.71 -3.25 -8.80
C HIS A 98 10.18 -2.78 -7.44
N HIS A 99 8.86 -2.65 -7.33
CA HIS A 99 8.19 -2.24 -6.11
C HIS A 99 8.26 -3.30 -5.01
N VAL A 100 8.04 -4.58 -5.33
CA VAL A 100 8.16 -5.70 -4.37
C VAL A 100 9.55 -5.74 -3.73
N LYS A 101 10.61 -5.60 -4.52
CA LYS A 101 12.00 -5.53 -4.02
C LYS A 101 12.22 -4.36 -3.06
N ALA A 102 11.64 -3.20 -3.33
CA ALA A 102 11.74 -2.03 -2.47
C ALA A 102 11.03 -2.27 -1.12
N VAL A 103 9.78 -2.75 -1.18
CA VAL A 103 8.96 -3.05 0.00
C VAL A 103 9.60 -4.17 0.83
N ARG A 104 10.08 -5.25 0.22
CA ARG A 104 10.74 -6.37 0.94
C ARG A 104 11.87 -5.90 1.85
N ARG A 105 12.70 -4.96 1.38
CA ARG A 105 13.83 -4.44 2.18
C ARG A 105 13.38 -3.67 3.44
N ALA A 106 12.17 -3.17 3.44
CA ALA A 106 11.62 -2.39 4.57
C ALA A 106 10.99 -3.27 5.65
N LEU A 107 10.39 -4.41 5.25
CA LEU A 107 9.58 -5.24 6.13
C LEU A 107 10.42 -6.12 7.05
N LYS A 108 10.03 -6.15 8.32
CA LYS A 108 10.59 -7.02 9.37
C LYS A 108 9.55 -8.03 9.87
N ASN A 109 8.32 -7.56 10.12
CA ASN A 109 7.28 -8.31 10.81
C ASN A 109 6.12 -8.71 9.90
N ALA A 110 5.58 -7.79 9.10
CA ALA A 110 4.41 -8.03 8.26
C ALA A 110 4.65 -9.09 7.18
N LEU A 111 3.62 -9.87 6.86
CA LEU A 111 3.61 -10.80 5.74
C LEU A 111 3.56 -10.02 4.43
N LEU A 112 4.51 -10.28 3.52
CA LEU A 112 4.55 -9.66 2.21
C LEU A 112 3.70 -10.42 1.21
N VAL A 113 2.61 -9.81 0.77
CA VAL A 113 1.78 -10.27 -0.33
C VAL A 113 2.06 -9.42 -1.58
N ALA A 114 2.15 -10.03 -2.75
CA ALA A 114 2.34 -9.33 -4.01
C ALA A 114 1.31 -9.80 -5.05
N ASP A 115 0.74 -8.84 -5.80
CA ASP A 115 -0.15 -9.17 -6.91
C ASP A 115 0.65 -9.69 -8.09
N MET A 116 0.18 -10.77 -8.69
CA MET A 116 0.55 -11.15 -10.04
C MET A 116 -0.26 -10.26 -11.02
N PRO A 117 0.40 -9.44 -11.86
CA PRO A 117 -0.31 -8.50 -12.72
C PRO A 117 -1.04 -9.20 -13.87
N PHE A 118 -1.97 -8.47 -14.49
CA PHE A 118 -2.68 -8.98 -15.68
C PHE A 118 -1.70 -9.48 -16.75
N GLY A 119 -2.03 -10.64 -17.33
CA GLY A 119 -1.18 -11.28 -18.36
C GLY A 119 -0.17 -12.28 -17.79
N SER A 120 0.29 -12.11 -16.54
CA SER A 120 1.36 -12.94 -15.98
C SER A 120 0.95 -14.37 -15.58
N TYR A 121 -0.36 -14.67 -15.55
CA TYR A 121 -0.90 -15.99 -15.20
C TYR A 121 -2.10 -16.40 -16.08
N HIS A 122 -2.24 -15.77 -17.26
CA HIS A 122 -3.39 -15.96 -18.13
C HIS A 122 -3.10 -16.86 -19.32
N ILE A 123 -1.83 -17.07 -19.68
CA ILE A 123 -1.40 -17.79 -20.89
C ILE A 123 -1.48 -19.29 -20.65
N ASP A 124 -0.62 -19.81 -19.81
CA ASP A 124 -0.61 -21.19 -19.39
C ASP A 124 -0.04 -21.36 -17.97
N THR A 125 -0.13 -22.59 -17.43
CA THR A 125 0.33 -22.91 -16.07
C THR A 125 1.84 -22.80 -15.93
N LYS A 126 2.62 -23.17 -16.95
CA LYS A 126 4.08 -23.12 -16.90
C LYS A 126 4.58 -21.68 -16.84
N ASP A 127 4.01 -20.80 -17.64
CA ASP A 127 4.31 -19.36 -17.61
C ASP A 127 3.93 -18.74 -16.27
N ALA A 128 2.74 -19.08 -15.74
CA ALA A 128 2.29 -18.61 -14.45
C ALA A 128 3.22 -19.03 -13.30
N VAL A 129 3.66 -20.30 -13.25
CA VAL A 129 4.60 -20.79 -12.24
C VAL A 129 5.98 -20.14 -12.40
N ALA A 130 6.43 -19.90 -13.64
CA ALA A 130 7.68 -19.21 -13.90
C ALA A 130 7.65 -17.76 -13.38
N ASN A 131 6.57 -17.02 -13.67
CA ASN A 131 6.37 -15.67 -13.15
C ASN A 131 6.25 -15.65 -11.63
N ALA A 132 5.46 -16.57 -11.04
CA ALA A 132 5.34 -16.72 -9.59
C ALA A 132 6.71 -16.95 -8.92
N THR A 133 7.54 -17.80 -9.51
CA THR A 133 8.90 -18.06 -9.05
C THR A 133 9.76 -16.80 -9.04
N ARG A 134 9.61 -15.91 -10.03
CA ARG A 134 10.31 -14.62 -10.07
C ARG A 134 9.92 -13.73 -8.88
N PHE A 135 8.63 -13.64 -8.56
CA PHE A 135 8.16 -12.87 -7.40
C PHE A 135 8.77 -13.34 -6.08
N VAL A 136 8.90 -14.66 -5.90
CA VAL A 136 9.55 -15.24 -4.71
C VAL A 136 11.06 -15.03 -4.73
N LYS A 137 11.74 -15.44 -5.80
CA LYS A 137 13.21 -15.44 -5.85
C LYS A 137 13.82 -14.06 -6.01
N GLU A 138 13.25 -13.23 -6.87
CA GLU A 138 13.77 -11.89 -7.14
C GLU A 138 13.14 -10.85 -6.21
N GLY A 139 11.83 -10.95 -5.98
CA GLY A 139 11.05 -9.99 -5.20
C GLY A 139 11.10 -10.25 -3.69
N GLY A 140 11.23 -11.50 -3.28
CA GLY A 140 11.12 -11.92 -1.89
C GLY A 140 9.67 -11.87 -1.37
N ALA A 141 8.67 -11.97 -2.27
CA ALA A 141 7.28 -12.12 -1.88
C ALA A 141 7.05 -13.45 -1.15
N GLU A 142 6.19 -13.45 -0.15
CA GLU A 142 5.91 -14.61 0.69
C GLU A 142 4.56 -15.26 0.33
N VAL A 143 3.66 -14.48 -0.26
CA VAL A 143 2.35 -14.93 -0.79
C VAL A 143 2.08 -14.16 -2.08
N LEU A 144 1.48 -14.81 -3.08
CA LEU A 144 1.11 -14.17 -4.34
C LEU A 144 -0.41 -14.05 -4.46
N LYS A 145 -0.92 -12.86 -4.80
CA LYS A 145 -2.36 -12.67 -5.01
C LYS A 145 -2.71 -12.85 -6.49
N ILE A 146 -3.78 -13.62 -6.74
CA ILE A 146 -4.29 -13.96 -8.07
C ILE A 146 -5.78 -13.69 -8.12
N GLU A 147 -6.23 -12.98 -9.16
CA GLU A 147 -7.64 -12.66 -9.38
C GLU A 147 -8.38 -13.74 -10.15
N GLY A 148 -9.57 -14.05 -9.66
CA GLY A 148 -10.53 -14.97 -10.25
C GLY A 148 -10.83 -16.14 -9.32
N GLY A 149 -12.03 -16.71 -9.50
CA GLY A 149 -12.57 -17.76 -8.66
C GLY A 149 -12.32 -19.17 -9.22
N GLU A 150 -13.38 -19.97 -9.29
CA GLU A 150 -13.38 -21.38 -9.71
C GLU A 150 -12.54 -21.63 -10.97
N LYS A 151 -12.64 -20.76 -11.98
CA LYS A 151 -11.85 -20.86 -13.25
C LYS A 151 -10.33 -20.80 -13.04
N ARG A 152 -9.84 -20.36 -11.87
CA ARG A 152 -8.41 -20.26 -11.54
C ARG A 152 -7.95 -21.31 -10.52
N ALA A 153 -8.86 -22.08 -9.97
CA ALA A 153 -8.55 -23.03 -8.89
C ALA A 153 -7.45 -24.03 -9.29
N ASP A 154 -7.51 -24.57 -10.49
CA ASP A 154 -6.49 -25.52 -10.99
C ASP A 154 -5.12 -24.87 -11.17
N LEU A 155 -5.08 -23.66 -11.74
CA LEU A 155 -3.84 -22.89 -11.86
C LEU A 155 -3.23 -22.58 -10.49
N ILE A 156 -4.07 -22.13 -9.57
CA ILE A 156 -3.66 -21.80 -8.18
C ILE A 156 -3.09 -23.04 -7.49
N ARG A 157 -3.71 -24.20 -7.66
CA ARG A 157 -3.20 -25.47 -7.12
C ARG A 157 -1.81 -25.81 -7.65
N HIS A 158 -1.55 -25.64 -8.95
CA HIS A 158 -0.22 -25.86 -9.53
C HIS A 158 0.85 -24.91 -8.97
N ILE A 159 0.49 -23.64 -8.67
CA ILE A 159 1.42 -22.72 -8.03
C ILE A 159 1.69 -23.13 -6.58
N ILE A 160 0.65 -23.56 -5.85
CA ILE A 160 0.79 -24.08 -4.48
C ILE A 160 1.61 -25.37 -4.44
N ASP A 161 1.43 -26.28 -5.42
CA ASP A 161 2.22 -27.50 -5.57
C ASP A 161 3.71 -27.21 -5.88
N ALA A 162 4.00 -26.02 -6.42
CA ALA A 162 5.37 -25.49 -6.56
C ALA A 162 5.89 -24.81 -5.27
N GLU A 163 5.25 -25.05 -4.12
CA GLU A 163 5.60 -24.55 -2.79
C GLU A 163 5.50 -23.01 -2.65
N ILE A 164 4.66 -22.38 -3.48
CA ILE A 164 4.42 -20.93 -3.45
C ILE A 164 3.03 -20.66 -2.88
N PRO A 165 2.89 -20.05 -1.69
CA PRO A 165 1.59 -19.72 -1.12
C PRO A 165 0.84 -18.70 -1.98
N VAL A 166 -0.47 -18.91 -2.18
CA VAL A 166 -1.33 -18.05 -2.97
C VAL A 166 -2.45 -17.46 -2.12
N ALA A 167 -2.74 -16.20 -2.32
CA ALA A 167 -3.96 -15.52 -1.90
C ALA A 167 -4.93 -15.45 -3.08
N GLY A 168 -6.16 -15.93 -2.89
CA GLY A 168 -7.21 -15.78 -3.90
C GLY A 168 -7.84 -14.39 -3.86
N HIS A 169 -8.46 -13.95 -4.97
CA HIS A 169 -9.19 -12.68 -5.02
C HIS A 169 -10.47 -12.83 -5.84
N ILE A 170 -11.61 -12.62 -5.19
CA ILE A 170 -12.95 -12.74 -5.79
C ILE A 170 -13.81 -11.49 -5.59
N GLY A 171 -14.92 -11.43 -6.28
CA GLY A 171 -15.82 -10.28 -6.30
C GLY A 171 -15.52 -9.35 -7.46
N LEU A 172 -15.33 -8.08 -7.17
CA LEU A 172 -14.79 -7.14 -8.14
C LEU A 172 -13.30 -7.45 -8.31
N THR A 173 -12.92 -7.83 -9.51
CA THR A 173 -11.53 -8.11 -9.89
C THR A 173 -11.08 -7.04 -10.89
N PRO A 174 -10.25 -6.05 -10.47
CA PRO A 174 -9.82 -4.94 -11.33
C PRO A 174 -9.21 -5.35 -12.66
N GLN A 175 -8.47 -6.45 -12.70
CA GLN A 175 -7.90 -7.01 -13.93
C GLN A 175 -8.96 -7.52 -14.92
N SER A 176 -10.19 -7.74 -14.48
CA SER A 176 -11.31 -8.15 -15.32
C SER A 176 -12.19 -6.97 -15.78
N VAL A 177 -11.74 -5.73 -15.60
CA VAL A 177 -12.54 -4.50 -15.85
C VAL A 177 -13.17 -4.46 -17.24
N ASN A 178 -12.46 -4.93 -18.27
CA ASN A 178 -12.97 -4.99 -19.65
C ASN A 178 -14.13 -6.00 -19.80
N VAL A 179 -14.05 -7.14 -19.12
CA VAL A 179 -15.09 -8.19 -19.15
C VAL A 179 -16.30 -7.75 -18.30
N MET A 180 -16.06 -7.09 -17.17
CA MET A 180 -17.13 -6.59 -16.28
C MET A 180 -17.80 -5.31 -16.80
N GLY A 181 -17.19 -4.64 -17.77
CA GLY A 181 -17.68 -3.35 -18.28
C GLY A 181 -17.63 -2.24 -17.24
N GLY A 182 -16.52 -2.17 -16.47
CA GLY A 182 -16.23 -1.19 -15.45
C GLY A 182 -16.22 -1.76 -14.03
N TYR A 183 -15.87 -0.92 -13.05
CA TYR A 183 -15.82 -1.27 -11.61
C TYR A 183 -17.25 -1.29 -11.03
N LYS A 184 -17.81 -2.49 -10.88
CA LYS A 184 -19.18 -2.69 -10.41
C LYS A 184 -19.22 -3.67 -9.25
N VAL A 185 -20.04 -3.38 -8.24
CA VAL A 185 -20.33 -4.32 -7.14
C VAL A 185 -20.89 -5.62 -7.71
N GLN A 186 -20.27 -6.74 -7.37
CA GLN A 186 -20.64 -8.09 -7.80
C GLN A 186 -21.61 -8.76 -6.82
N GLY A 187 -22.28 -9.86 -7.21
CA GLY A 187 -23.13 -10.65 -6.30
C GLY A 187 -24.41 -9.95 -5.85
N LYS A 188 -25.04 -9.12 -6.70
CA LYS A 188 -26.30 -8.40 -6.38
C LYS A 188 -27.56 -9.20 -6.65
N ASN A 189 -27.47 -10.37 -7.27
CA ASN A 189 -28.59 -11.28 -7.55
C ASN A 189 -28.22 -12.71 -7.19
N LEU A 190 -29.20 -13.59 -7.09
CA LEU A 190 -28.99 -14.97 -6.65
C LEU A 190 -27.93 -15.72 -7.45
N GLY A 191 -27.97 -15.63 -8.79
CA GLY A 191 -26.96 -16.29 -9.62
C GLY A 191 -25.53 -15.77 -9.38
N GLY A 192 -25.39 -14.45 -9.17
CA GLY A 192 -24.11 -13.86 -8.81
C GLY A 192 -23.63 -14.26 -7.41
N ILE A 193 -24.56 -14.40 -6.45
CA ILE A 193 -24.24 -14.90 -5.09
C ILE A 193 -23.78 -16.35 -5.16
N GLU A 194 -24.52 -17.21 -5.86
CA GLU A 194 -24.14 -18.61 -6.05
C GLU A 194 -22.78 -18.77 -6.73
N GLN A 195 -22.46 -17.93 -7.72
CA GLN A 195 -21.14 -17.93 -8.36
C GLN A 195 -20.04 -17.54 -7.37
N LEU A 196 -20.24 -16.48 -6.58
CA LEU A 196 -19.25 -16.05 -5.58
C LEU A 196 -19.02 -17.13 -4.51
N MET A 197 -20.05 -17.86 -4.10
CA MET A 197 -19.91 -18.98 -3.18
C MET A 197 -19.10 -20.12 -3.81
N ARG A 198 -19.40 -20.50 -5.07
CA ARG A 198 -18.59 -21.51 -5.78
C ARG A 198 -17.14 -21.06 -5.94
N ASP A 199 -16.91 -19.81 -6.31
CA ASP A 199 -15.58 -19.22 -6.44
C ASP A 199 -14.80 -19.32 -5.13
N ALA A 200 -15.40 -18.92 -4.01
CA ALA A 200 -14.78 -18.97 -2.69
C ALA A 200 -14.43 -20.39 -2.26
N LEU A 201 -15.37 -21.32 -2.37
CA LEU A 201 -15.16 -22.71 -2.01
C LEU A 201 -14.11 -23.40 -2.89
N ALA A 202 -14.12 -23.12 -4.20
CA ALA A 202 -13.11 -23.68 -5.12
C ALA A 202 -11.69 -23.22 -4.77
N LEU A 203 -11.52 -21.93 -4.37
CA LEU A 203 -10.23 -21.41 -3.94
C LEU A 203 -9.81 -21.94 -2.56
N ASP A 204 -10.75 -22.06 -1.62
CA ASP A 204 -10.47 -22.65 -0.31
C ASP A 204 -10.02 -24.12 -0.45
N HIS A 205 -10.72 -24.91 -1.27
CA HIS A 205 -10.32 -26.29 -1.59
C HIS A 205 -8.99 -26.37 -2.37
N ALA A 206 -8.63 -25.35 -3.14
CA ALA A 206 -7.32 -25.26 -3.77
C ALA A 206 -6.18 -24.99 -2.77
N GLY A 207 -6.50 -24.59 -1.54
CA GLY A 207 -5.54 -24.42 -0.45
C GLY A 207 -4.96 -22.99 -0.36
N VAL A 208 -5.70 -21.97 -0.75
CA VAL A 208 -5.23 -20.57 -0.63
C VAL A 208 -4.89 -20.20 0.82
N ALA A 209 -3.86 -19.39 0.98
CA ALA A 209 -3.40 -18.91 2.30
C ALA A 209 -4.37 -17.91 2.93
N CYS A 210 -5.06 -17.12 2.12
CA CYS A 210 -6.15 -16.22 2.47
C CYS A 210 -6.95 -15.86 1.22
N LEU A 211 -8.14 -15.26 1.41
CA LEU A 211 -9.05 -14.90 0.33
C LEU A 211 -9.39 -13.41 0.42
N PHE A 212 -8.99 -12.62 -0.57
CA PHE A 212 -9.42 -11.24 -0.72
C PHE A 212 -10.82 -11.21 -1.33
N ILE A 213 -11.69 -10.38 -0.75
CA ILE A 213 -13.10 -10.24 -1.16
C ILE A 213 -13.36 -8.76 -1.42
N GLU A 214 -13.58 -8.40 -2.68
CA GLU A 214 -13.72 -7.00 -3.07
C GLU A 214 -15.10 -6.70 -3.66
N GLY A 215 -15.69 -5.56 -3.23
CA GLY A 215 -16.83 -4.95 -3.89
C GLY A 215 -18.05 -5.85 -4.01
N ILE A 216 -18.45 -6.54 -2.94
CA ILE A 216 -19.65 -7.38 -2.86
C ILE A 216 -20.55 -6.94 -1.70
N PRO A 217 -21.85 -7.31 -1.67
CA PRO A 217 -22.71 -7.05 -0.54
C PRO A 217 -22.17 -7.68 0.75
N ARG A 218 -22.26 -6.96 1.88
CA ARG A 218 -21.75 -7.42 3.17
C ARG A 218 -22.32 -8.75 3.64
N GLU A 219 -23.59 -8.99 3.33
CA GLU A 219 -24.30 -10.24 3.68
C GLU A 219 -23.65 -11.43 2.97
N VAL A 220 -23.26 -11.26 1.71
CA VAL A 220 -22.58 -12.30 0.91
C VAL A 220 -21.16 -12.52 1.43
N ALA A 221 -20.44 -11.45 1.78
CA ALA A 221 -19.12 -11.57 2.38
C ALA A 221 -19.15 -12.33 3.72
N GLY A 222 -20.16 -12.05 4.56
CA GLY A 222 -20.37 -12.79 5.82
C GLY A 222 -20.64 -14.28 5.59
N MET A 223 -21.48 -14.62 4.60
CA MET A 223 -21.73 -16.03 4.23
C MET A 223 -20.45 -16.73 3.78
N ILE A 224 -19.67 -16.09 2.88
CA ILE A 224 -18.39 -16.65 2.42
C ILE A 224 -17.43 -16.86 3.59
N THR A 225 -17.28 -15.85 4.46
CA THR A 225 -16.35 -15.92 5.61
C THR A 225 -16.68 -17.05 6.57
N ALA A 226 -17.98 -17.36 6.75
CA ALA A 226 -18.43 -18.46 7.59
C ALA A 226 -18.18 -19.85 6.98
N GLU A 227 -18.19 -19.94 5.65
CA GLU A 227 -18.09 -21.23 4.94
C GLU A 227 -16.65 -21.65 4.60
N VAL A 228 -15.72 -20.69 4.41
CA VAL A 228 -14.34 -21.00 4.02
C VAL A 228 -13.43 -21.12 5.24
N SER A 229 -12.44 -22.01 5.15
CA SER A 229 -11.38 -22.17 6.16
C SER A 229 -10.29 -21.11 6.04
N ALA A 230 -10.03 -20.60 4.84
CA ALA A 230 -9.05 -19.55 4.59
C ALA A 230 -9.48 -18.22 5.24
N PRO A 231 -8.55 -17.47 5.87
CA PRO A 231 -8.83 -16.12 6.35
C PRO A 231 -9.31 -15.20 5.23
N THR A 232 -10.39 -14.45 5.46
CA THR A 232 -10.97 -13.52 4.47
C THR A 232 -10.54 -12.09 4.74
N ILE A 233 -10.11 -11.36 3.70
CA ILE A 233 -9.66 -9.96 3.77
C ILE A 233 -10.58 -9.13 2.86
N GLY A 234 -11.41 -8.29 3.47
CA GLY A 234 -12.43 -7.51 2.76
C GLY A 234 -11.93 -6.13 2.31
N ILE A 235 -12.44 -5.68 1.17
CA ILE A 235 -12.42 -4.28 0.74
C ILE A 235 -13.73 -3.95 0.02
N GLY A 236 -14.51 -3.00 0.56
CA GLY A 236 -15.86 -2.75 0.05
C GLY A 236 -16.80 -3.97 0.16
N ALA A 237 -16.54 -4.85 1.13
CA ALA A 237 -17.27 -6.09 1.36
C ALA A 237 -17.94 -6.14 2.76
N GLY A 238 -17.95 -5.03 3.49
CA GLY A 238 -18.52 -4.96 4.85
C GLY A 238 -17.58 -5.48 5.94
N PRO A 239 -18.01 -5.46 7.21
CA PRO A 239 -17.18 -5.73 8.37
C PRO A 239 -17.06 -7.22 8.75
N GLU A 240 -17.80 -8.11 8.07
CA GLU A 240 -17.93 -9.52 8.47
C GLU A 240 -16.75 -10.41 8.02
N CYS A 241 -15.79 -9.85 7.26
CA CYS A 241 -14.55 -10.55 6.91
C CYS A 241 -13.61 -10.62 8.13
N ASP A 242 -12.71 -11.61 8.14
CA ASP A 242 -11.70 -11.77 9.20
C ASP A 242 -10.69 -10.61 9.26
N GLY A 243 -10.54 -9.89 8.16
CA GLY A 243 -9.68 -8.72 8.06
C GLY A 243 -10.15 -7.71 7.03
N GLN A 244 -9.43 -6.57 6.95
CA GLN A 244 -9.74 -5.50 6.00
C GLN A 244 -8.46 -5.00 5.33
N VAL A 245 -8.57 -4.63 4.06
CA VAL A 245 -7.49 -3.96 3.32
C VAL A 245 -7.94 -2.59 2.82
N LEU A 246 -7.02 -1.64 2.86
CA LEU A 246 -7.16 -0.35 2.17
C LEU A 246 -5.86 0.00 1.42
N VAL A 247 -6.01 0.78 0.37
CA VAL A 247 -4.88 1.36 -0.35
C VAL A 247 -4.25 2.47 0.48
N PHE A 248 -2.94 2.43 0.67
CA PHE A 248 -2.18 3.42 1.46
C PHE A 248 -2.49 4.87 1.05
N HIS A 249 -2.55 5.13 -0.25
CA HIS A 249 -2.85 6.45 -0.80
C HIS A 249 -4.27 6.92 -0.44
N ASP A 250 -5.24 6.00 -0.39
CA ASP A 250 -6.60 6.31 0.01
C ASP A 250 -6.70 6.67 1.51
N VAL A 251 -6.01 5.90 2.35
CA VAL A 251 -5.93 6.13 3.81
C VAL A 251 -5.43 7.53 4.13
N LEU A 252 -4.46 8.03 3.33
CA LEU A 252 -3.74 9.28 3.55
C LEU A 252 -4.18 10.44 2.65
N ASN A 253 -5.27 10.30 1.90
CA ASN A 253 -5.77 11.32 0.96
C ASN A 253 -4.75 11.71 -0.12
N LEU A 254 -3.99 10.74 -0.64
CA LEU A 254 -3.02 10.94 -1.73
C LEU A 254 -3.55 10.49 -3.10
N THR A 255 -4.76 9.92 -3.16
CA THR A 255 -5.41 9.53 -4.40
C THR A 255 -6.12 10.74 -5.03
N PHE A 256 -5.83 10.99 -6.32
CA PHE A 256 -6.47 12.05 -7.08
C PHE A 256 -7.77 11.51 -7.73
N GLY A 257 -8.89 12.18 -7.46
CA GLY A 257 -10.19 11.81 -7.96
C GLY A 257 -11.21 11.49 -6.86
N PRO A 258 -12.46 11.12 -7.23
CA PRO A 258 -13.47 10.78 -6.26
C PRO A 258 -13.15 9.44 -5.57
N PRO A 259 -13.16 9.39 -4.23
CA PRO A 259 -12.89 8.15 -3.50
C PRO A 259 -14.04 7.14 -3.72
N ALA A 260 -13.71 5.86 -3.73
CA ALA A 260 -14.73 4.80 -3.68
C ALA A 260 -15.51 4.88 -2.35
N LYS A 261 -16.78 4.42 -2.38
CA LYS A 261 -17.70 4.51 -1.22
C LYS A 261 -17.11 3.90 0.08
N PHE A 262 -16.31 2.87 -0.03
CA PHE A 262 -15.74 2.15 1.10
C PHE A 262 -14.47 2.80 1.67
N VAL A 263 -13.91 3.80 0.99
CA VAL A 263 -12.70 4.48 1.43
C VAL A 263 -13.00 5.38 2.62
N ARG A 264 -12.29 5.15 3.72
CA ARG A 264 -12.19 6.06 4.86
C ARG A 264 -10.80 6.65 4.90
N ARG A 265 -10.70 7.97 4.91
CA ARG A 265 -9.44 8.70 5.11
C ARG A 265 -9.15 8.79 6.61
N TYR A 266 -7.91 8.52 6.98
CA TYR A 266 -7.43 8.59 8.37
C TYR A 266 -6.44 9.73 8.56
N GLY A 267 -5.95 10.33 7.49
CA GLY A 267 -5.06 11.48 7.49
C GLY A 267 -5.15 12.26 6.19
N ASP A 268 -4.56 13.47 6.15
CA ASP A 268 -4.46 14.33 4.98
C ASP A 268 -3.00 14.67 4.66
N ALA A 269 -2.29 13.66 4.16
CA ALA A 269 -0.89 13.83 3.75
C ALA A 269 -0.76 14.76 2.53
N ALA A 270 -1.75 14.84 1.65
CA ALA A 270 -1.71 15.75 0.51
C ALA A 270 -1.64 17.22 0.95
N ALA A 271 -2.44 17.60 1.95
CA ALA A 271 -2.39 18.95 2.51
C ALA A 271 -1.05 19.21 3.19
N LEU A 272 -0.54 18.27 4.02
CA LEU A 272 0.74 18.40 4.70
C LEU A 272 1.91 18.55 3.71
N ILE A 273 1.98 17.71 2.68
CA ILE A 273 3.01 17.76 1.65
C ILE A 273 2.94 19.10 0.88
N SER A 274 1.73 19.52 0.48
CA SER A 274 1.53 20.78 -0.21
C SER A 274 2.02 21.99 0.62
N GLN A 275 1.66 22.04 1.90
CA GLN A 275 2.06 23.11 2.81
C GLN A 275 3.59 23.15 3.00
N ALA A 276 4.20 21.99 3.22
CA ALA A 276 5.65 21.87 3.39
C ALA A 276 6.42 22.37 2.14
N VAL A 277 5.97 21.94 0.95
CA VAL A 277 6.60 22.38 -0.32
C VAL A 277 6.39 23.87 -0.57
N GLN A 278 5.21 24.42 -0.22
CA GLN A 278 4.93 25.86 -0.35
C GLN A 278 5.79 26.68 0.62
N ALA A 279 5.96 26.22 1.87
CA ALA A 279 6.82 26.88 2.85
C ALA A 279 8.28 26.91 2.36
N PHE A 280 8.83 25.75 1.97
CA PHE A 280 10.17 25.69 1.39
C PHE A 280 10.35 26.63 0.20
N ARG A 281 9.38 26.69 -0.72
CA ARG A 281 9.41 27.61 -1.86
C ARG A 281 9.39 29.07 -1.43
N ALA A 282 8.64 29.43 -0.39
CA ALA A 282 8.57 30.77 0.15
C ALA A 282 9.91 31.18 0.76
N ASP A 283 10.52 30.33 1.57
CA ASP A 283 11.80 30.57 2.24
C ASP A 283 12.93 30.74 1.22
N VAL A 284 12.99 29.90 0.19
CA VAL A 284 13.96 30.07 -0.90
C VAL A 284 13.78 31.42 -1.62
N ARG A 285 12.53 31.84 -1.91
CA ARG A 285 12.25 33.11 -2.60
C ARG A 285 12.53 34.34 -1.76
N SER A 286 12.38 34.23 -0.45
CA SER A 286 12.67 35.32 0.50
C SER A 286 14.12 35.32 1.00
N HIS A 287 14.97 34.40 0.50
CA HIS A 287 16.34 34.20 0.96
C HIS A 287 16.44 33.82 2.46
N GLN A 288 15.42 33.22 3.02
CA GLN A 288 15.44 32.70 4.38
C GLN A 288 16.03 31.27 4.45
N TYR A 289 16.01 30.55 3.31
CA TYR A 289 16.65 29.24 3.18
C TYR A 289 17.64 29.23 1.99
N PRO A 290 18.86 28.68 2.14
CA PRO A 290 19.45 28.27 3.40
C PRO A 290 19.82 29.46 4.29
N SER A 291 19.69 29.30 5.61
CA SER A 291 20.23 30.23 6.60
C SER A 291 21.71 29.94 6.88
N ASP A 292 22.28 30.66 7.86
CA ASP A 292 23.64 30.40 8.31
C ASP A 292 23.79 29.00 8.95
N GLU A 293 22.72 28.49 9.59
CA GLU A 293 22.70 27.16 10.24
C GLU A 293 22.78 26.00 9.24
N GLU A 294 22.21 26.15 8.04
CA GLU A 294 22.30 25.16 6.96
C GLU A 294 23.48 25.39 6.02
N SER A 295 24.36 26.38 6.33
CA SER A 295 25.48 26.76 5.47
C SER A 295 26.81 26.23 5.98
N TYR A 296 27.64 25.76 5.06
CA TYR A 296 29.02 25.37 5.38
C TYR A 296 29.95 26.58 5.29
N HIS A 297 30.83 26.79 6.29
CA HIS A 297 31.74 27.90 6.38
C HIS A 297 33.19 27.44 6.16
N LEU A 298 33.94 28.31 5.53
CA LEU A 298 35.41 28.18 5.43
C LEU A 298 36.04 28.32 6.82
N PRO A 299 37.12 27.59 7.12
CA PRO A 299 37.97 27.90 8.25
C PRO A 299 38.42 29.36 8.22
N LYS A 300 38.51 30.03 9.39
CA LYS A 300 38.81 31.47 9.51
C LYS A 300 40.03 31.91 8.71
N GLU A 301 41.10 31.09 8.76
CA GLU A 301 42.34 31.37 8.02
C GLU A 301 42.17 31.35 6.50
N THR A 302 41.42 30.35 6.01
CA THR A 302 41.10 30.19 4.58
C THR A 302 40.20 31.32 4.09
N LYS A 303 39.23 31.77 4.91
CA LYS A 303 38.36 32.90 4.60
C LYS A 303 39.16 34.18 4.45
N ALA A 304 40.06 34.50 5.40
CA ALA A 304 40.91 35.67 5.34
C ALA A 304 41.85 35.68 4.11
N ALA A 305 42.44 34.52 3.78
CA ALA A 305 43.24 34.37 2.58
C ALA A 305 42.44 34.62 1.29
N LEU A 306 41.22 34.10 1.22
CA LEU A 306 40.32 34.31 0.08
C LEU A 306 39.92 35.80 -0.09
N GLU A 307 39.62 36.49 0.98
CA GLU A 307 39.28 37.92 0.97
C GLU A 307 40.45 38.73 0.39
N THR A 308 41.68 38.45 0.82
CA THR A 308 42.89 39.08 0.26
C THR A 308 43.05 38.87 -1.25
N VAL A 309 42.79 37.64 -1.72
CA VAL A 309 42.85 37.31 -3.16
C VAL A 309 41.78 38.06 -3.95
N LEU A 310 40.57 38.16 -3.42
CA LEU A 310 39.45 38.87 -4.06
C LEU A 310 39.69 40.36 -4.15
N GLU A 311 40.26 40.98 -3.12
CA GLU A 311 40.65 42.40 -3.13
C GLU A 311 41.70 42.71 -4.21
N ARG A 312 42.75 41.90 -4.32
CA ARG A 312 43.76 42.02 -5.39
C ARG A 312 43.14 41.91 -6.77
N LYS A 313 42.22 40.97 -7.00
CA LYS A 313 41.53 40.84 -8.29
C LYS A 313 40.63 42.04 -8.61
N ARG A 314 39.98 42.66 -7.61
CA ARG A 314 39.16 43.86 -7.78
C ARG A 314 40.03 45.07 -8.13
N ALA A 315 41.23 45.21 -7.52
CA ALA A 315 42.18 46.30 -7.82
C ALA A 315 42.76 46.19 -9.25
N MET A 316 42.95 44.99 -9.78
CA MET A 316 43.41 44.76 -11.16
C MET A 316 42.35 45.01 -12.24
N ARG A 317 41.07 45.07 -11.87
CA ARG A 317 39.96 45.33 -12.83
C ARG A 317 39.53 46.79 -12.88
N ARG A 318 40.10 47.65 -12.05
CA ARG A 318 39.99 49.13 -12.10
C ARG A 318 41.17 49.75 -12.83
#